data_aa80e437eea4c8f2dde208be76d5402b
#
_entry.id   aa80e437eea4c8f2dde208be76d5402b
#
_cell.length_a   1.000
_cell.length_b   1.000
_cell.length_c   1.000
_cell.angle_alpha   90.00
_cell.angle_beta   90.00
_cell.angle_gamma   90.00
#
_symmetry.space_group_name_H-M   'P 1'
#
loop_
_entity.id
_entity.type
_entity.pdbx_description
1 polymer ?
#
loop_
_entity_poly.entity_id
_entity_poly.type
_entity_poly.pdbx_seq_one_letter_code
_entity_poly.pdbx_strand_id
1 'polypeptide(L)'
;SSDVCSSDLFQLTPGTEAPAEMNTWLPQYKALWMAENCTGTLHNLYTLRGAEVRDGAAWASYITEAISLYGKDAEVTFQSHNWPHWGNNVVNDYMVNTAAVYKFINDQTLTYINQGYTSDEISNMIELPEALNKIWYTRQYYGTVAHNAKAVYQKFMGWYDSNPVNLNPLMPSDSAKKWVEYLGDVDNVLQ
;
A
#
# COMPACT_ATOMS: atom_id res chain seq x y z
N SER A 1 43.03 -2.99 -19.66
CA SER A 1 41.76 -2.47 -19.16
C SER A 1 41.06 -3.60 -18.43
N SER A 2 41.12 -3.58 -17.12
CA SER A 2 40.36 -4.50 -16.30
C SER A 2 38.91 -3.99 -16.34
N ASP A 3 38.06 -4.67 -17.09
CA ASP A 3 36.64 -4.57 -16.96
C ASP A 3 36.30 -5.03 -15.55
N VAL A 4 36.23 -4.07 -14.63
CA VAL A 4 35.56 -4.29 -13.36
C VAL A 4 34.10 -4.46 -13.72
N CYS A 5 33.67 -5.70 -13.83
CA CYS A 5 32.27 -6.03 -13.88
C CYS A 5 31.68 -5.53 -12.55
N SER A 6 31.13 -4.31 -12.53
CA SER A 6 30.36 -3.84 -11.40
C SER A 6 29.13 -4.74 -11.36
N SER A 7 29.11 -5.67 -10.40
CA SER A 7 27.99 -6.56 -10.24
C SER A 7 26.81 -5.76 -9.71
N ASP A 8 25.68 -5.85 -10.39
CA ASP A 8 24.42 -5.32 -9.91
C ASP A 8 24.07 -5.98 -8.55
N LEU A 9 23.49 -5.21 -7.65
CA LEU A 9 23.11 -5.68 -6.33
C LEU A 9 21.58 -5.75 -6.24
N PHE A 10 21.08 -6.83 -5.66
CA PHE A 10 19.66 -7.09 -5.52
C PHE A 10 19.27 -7.11 -4.04
N GLN A 11 18.28 -6.33 -3.68
CA GLN A 11 17.64 -6.38 -2.37
C GLN A 11 16.27 -7.03 -2.54
N LEU A 12 16.08 -8.22 -1.98
CA LEU A 12 14.78 -8.89 -1.96
C LEU A 12 13.83 -8.16 -1.01
N THR A 13 12.59 -7.97 -1.46
CA THR A 13 11.55 -7.27 -0.70
C THR A 13 10.24 -8.07 -0.66
N PRO A 14 10.28 -9.34 -0.16
CA PRO A 14 9.13 -10.21 -0.17
C PRO A 14 7.98 -9.66 0.67
N GLY A 15 6.74 -9.91 0.24
CA GLY A 15 5.55 -9.43 0.94
C GLY A 15 5.18 -7.97 0.65
N THR A 16 5.88 -7.33 -0.27
CA THR A 16 5.49 -6.04 -0.85
C THR A 16 4.55 -6.27 -2.05
N GLU A 17 4.81 -5.73 -3.25
CA GLU A 17 3.89 -5.89 -4.38
C GLU A 17 3.74 -7.37 -4.79
N ALA A 18 4.83 -8.10 -4.84
CA ALA A 18 4.86 -9.51 -5.22
C ALA A 18 5.74 -10.34 -4.26
N PRO A 19 5.54 -11.68 -4.20
CA PRO A 19 6.39 -12.55 -3.38
C PRO A 19 7.87 -12.52 -3.74
N ALA A 20 8.20 -12.26 -5.00
CA ALA A 20 9.57 -12.17 -5.52
C ALA A 20 9.99 -10.75 -5.88
N GLU A 21 9.34 -9.75 -5.27
CA GLU A 21 9.69 -8.35 -5.46
C GLU A 21 11.13 -8.07 -5.04
N MET A 22 11.81 -7.19 -5.77
CA MET A 22 13.18 -6.80 -5.45
C MET A 22 13.51 -5.39 -5.94
N ASN A 23 14.36 -4.71 -5.19
CA ASN A 23 15.06 -3.51 -5.65
C ASN A 23 16.38 -3.92 -6.31
N THR A 24 16.84 -3.15 -7.29
CA THR A 24 18.11 -3.41 -7.98
C THR A 24 18.96 -2.14 -7.98
N TRP A 25 20.18 -2.26 -7.47
CA TRP A 25 21.17 -1.21 -7.52
C TRP A 25 22.14 -1.45 -8.70
N LEU A 26 22.30 -0.43 -9.53
CA LEU A 26 23.19 -0.40 -10.70
C LEU A 26 24.33 0.59 -10.43
N PRO A 27 25.45 0.13 -9.81
CA PRO A 27 26.50 1.02 -9.30
C PRO A 27 27.15 1.89 -10.38
N GLN A 28 27.34 1.34 -11.58
CA GLN A 28 27.96 2.03 -12.70
C GLN A 28 27.16 3.24 -13.20
N TYR A 29 25.85 3.26 -12.93
CA TYR A 29 24.94 4.34 -13.30
C TYR A 29 24.47 5.18 -12.10
N LYS A 30 24.88 4.78 -10.88
CA LYS A 30 24.32 5.30 -9.63
C LYS A 30 22.78 5.30 -9.63
N ALA A 31 22.22 4.27 -10.20
CA ALA A 31 20.79 4.14 -10.46
C ALA A 31 20.17 3.05 -9.58
N LEU A 32 19.05 3.37 -8.96
CA LEU A 32 18.29 2.47 -8.11
C LEU A 32 16.92 2.18 -8.73
N TRP A 33 16.73 0.94 -9.14
CA TRP A 33 15.43 0.41 -9.53
C TRP A 33 14.65 0.02 -8.28
N MET A 34 13.45 0.62 -8.10
CA MET A 34 12.62 0.40 -6.92
C MET A 34 11.38 -0.45 -7.21
N ALA A 35 11.27 -1.05 -8.38
CA ALA A 35 10.11 -1.84 -8.79
C ALA A 35 8.78 -1.15 -8.45
N GLU A 36 7.91 -1.75 -7.63
CA GLU A 36 6.72 -1.11 -7.09
C GLU A 36 6.89 -0.59 -5.66
N ASN A 37 8.06 -0.77 -5.05
CA ASN A 37 8.30 -0.27 -3.70
C ASN A 37 8.18 1.26 -3.58
N CYS A 38 8.54 1.98 -4.65
CA CYS A 38 8.28 3.42 -4.79
C CYS A 38 7.72 3.66 -6.19
N THR A 39 6.49 4.13 -6.33
CA THR A 39 5.77 4.20 -7.61
C THR A 39 5.35 5.59 -8.06
N GLY A 40 5.69 6.64 -7.30
CA GLY A 40 5.23 8.01 -7.60
C GLY A 40 3.74 8.25 -7.33
N THR A 41 3.08 7.29 -6.72
CA THR A 41 1.73 7.36 -6.13
C THR A 41 1.69 6.45 -4.92
N LEU A 42 0.68 6.57 -4.06
CA LEU A 42 0.42 5.58 -3.04
C LEU A 42 -0.04 4.27 -3.70
N HIS A 43 0.73 3.20 -3.53
CA HIS A 43 0.34 1.88 -4.03
C HIS A 43 -0.67 1.21 -3.09
N ASN A 44 -1.51 0.34 -3.61
CA ASN A 44 -2.41 -0.44 -2.78
C ASN A 44 -1.66 -1.55 -2.01
N LEU A 45 -2.09 -1.80 -0.78
CA LEU A 45 -1.64 -2.94 0.02
C LEU A 45 -2.50 -4.20 -0.22
N TYR A 46 -3.60 -4.07 -0.97
CA TYR A 46 -4.46 -5.16 -1.40
C TYR A 46 -5.11 -4.83 -2.73
N THR A 47 -4.96 -5.68 -3.72
CA THR A 47 -5.59 -5.49 -5.02
C THR A 47 -7.03 -5.93 -5.00
N LEU A 48 -7.94 -5.12 -5.56
CA LEU A 48 -9.39 -5.41 -5.54
C LEU A 48 -9.79 -6.63 -6.38
N ARG A 49 -8.93 -7.06 -7.32
CA ARG A 49 -9.13 -8.32 -8.06
C ARG A 49 -8.88 -9.58 -7.23
N GLY A 50 -8.37 -9.43 -6.01
CA GLY A 50 -7.97 -10.51 -5.13
C GLY A 50 -6.49 -10.87 -5.25
N ALA A 51 -5.81 -10.87 -4.12
CA ALA A 51 -4.43 -11.29 -3.94
C ALA A 51 -4.16 -11.49 -2.44
N GLU A 52 -3.00 -11.97 -2.09
CA GLU A 52 -2.52 -11.93 -0.72
C GLU A 52 -2.35 -10.48 -0.25
N VAL A 53 -2.70 -10.20 1.01
CA VAL A 53 -2.52 -8.87 1.60
C VAL A 53 -1.04 -8.59 1.78
N ARG A 54 -0.58 -7.47 1.27
CA ARG A 54 0.81 -7.01 1.34
C ARG A 54 1.15 -6.46 2.72
N ASP A 55 2.44 -6.48 3.06
CA ASP A 55 2.92 -6.02 4.36
C ASP A 55 3.40 -4.58 4.33
N GLY A 56 2.58 -3.65 4.82
CA GLY A 56 2.93 -2.23 4.85
C GLY A 56 4.13 -1.91 5.76
N ALA A 57 4.31 -2.64 6.85
CA ALA A 57 5.46 -2.47 7.73
C ALA A 57 6.75 -2.98 7.08
N ALA A 58 6.72 -4.17 6.48
CA ALA A 58 7.85 -4.71 5.72
C ALA A 58 8.20 -3.80 4.54
N TRP A 59 7.19 -3.30 3.81
CA TRP A 59 7.37 -2.36 2.70
C TRP A 59 8.16 -1.11 3.13
N ALA A 60 7.74 -0.47 4.21
CA ALA A 60 8.45 0.69 4.77
C ALA A 60 9.87 0.33 5.22
N SER A 61 10.06 -0.85 5.81
CA SER A 61 11.36 -1.34 6.26
C SER A 61 12.34 -1.55 5.11
N TYR A 62 11.89 -2.18 4.01
CA TYR A 62 12.75 -2.39 2.84
C TYR A 62 13.14 -1.10 2.13
N ILE A 63 12.24 -0.12 2.06
CA ILE A 63 12.60 1.20 1.53
C ILE A 63 13.64 1.87 2.45
N THR A 64 13.48 1.78 3.76
CA THR A 64 14.45 2.32 4.73
C THR A 64 15.81 1.61 4.63
N GLU A 65 15.82 0.30 4.41
CA GLU A 65 17.04 -0.46 4.15
C GLU A 65 17.69 -0.02 2.84
N ALA A 66 16.92 0.18 1.76
CA ALA A 66 17.44 0.69 0.48
C ALA A 66 18.11 2.07 0.63
N ILE A 67 17.55 2.96 1.46
CA ILE A 67 18.15 4.25 1.80
C ILE A 67 19.51 4.03 2.48
N SER A 68 19.59 3.11 3.43
CA SER A 68 20.82 2.82 4.17
C SER A 68 21.90 2.20 3.27
N LEU A 69 21.52 1.37 2.32
CA LEU A 69 22.44 0.65 1.42
C LEU A 69 22.91 1.54 0.26
N TYR A 70 22.00 2.29 -0.35
CA TYR A 70 22.23 2.93 -1.64
C TYR A 70 22.01 4.45 -1.63
N GLY A 71 21.29 4.97 -0.65
CA GLY A 71 20.85 6.38 -0.60
C GLY A 71 22.00 7.38 -0.67
N LYS A 72 23.19 7.04 -0.14
CA LYS A 72 24.36 7.92 -0.21
C LYS A 72 24.85 8.15 -1.64
N ASP A 73 24.77 7.13 -2.48
CA ASP A 73 25.40 7.14 -3.80
C ASP A 73 24.37 7.19 -4.96
N ALA A 74 23.09 7.01 -4.68
CA ALA A 74 22.03 7.03 -5.69
C ALA A 74 21.81 8.44 -6.24
N GLU A 75 21.94 8.59 -7.55
CA GLU A 75 21.70 9.85 -8.29
C GLU A 75 20.38 9.82 -9.08
N VAL A 76 19.86 8.63 -9.33
CA VAL A 76 18.57 8.43 -9.98
C VAL A 76 17.87 7.22 -9.39
N THR A 77 16.56 7.36 -9.18
CA THR A 77 15.67 6.22 -8.93
C THR A 77 14.61 6.13 -10.01
N PHE A 78 14.26 4.90 -10.37
CA PHE A 78 13.22 4.60 -11.34
C PHE A 78 12.44 3.35 -10.91
N GLN A 79 11.26 3.17 -11.45
CA GLN A 79 10.28 2.23 -10.96
C GLN A 79 9.36 1.74 -12.08
N SER A 80 8.48 0.80 -11.78
CA SER A 80 7.55 0.21 -12.74
C SER A 80 6.49 1.21 -13.25
N HIS A 81 6.18 2.25 -12.47
CA HIS A 81 5.15 3.25 -12.79
C HIS A 81 5.67 4.66 -12.56
N ASN A 82 5.17 5.61 -13.38
CA ASN A 82 5.51 7.02 -13.36
C ASN A 82 6.96 7.33 -13.78
N TRP A 83 7.43 8.53 -13.46
CA TRP A 83 8.66 9.10 -13.97
C TRP A 83 9.85 8.78 -13.05
N PRO A 84 11.06 8.62 -13.59
CA PRO A 84 12.27 8.59 -12.78
C PRO A 84 12.48 9.90 -12.01
N HIS A 85 13.18 9.80 -10.89
CA HIS A 85 13.57 10.93 -10.05
C HIS A 85 15.09 11.08 -10.06
N TRP A 86 15.58 12.30 -10.33
CA TRP A 86 17.00 12.61 -10.43
C TRP A 86 17.48 13.54 -9.32
N GLY A 87 18.73 13.34 -8.91
CA GLY A 87 19.40 14.08 -7.87
C GLY A 87 19.32 13.39 -6.51
N ASN A 88 20.45 13.21 -5.87
CA ASN A 88 20.59 12.45 -4.63
C ASN A 88 19.61 12.87 -3.53
N ASN A 89 19.46 14.18 -3.28
CA ASN A 89 18.51 14.68 -2.30
C ASN A 89 17.06 14.31 -2.66
N VAL A 90 16.69 14.47 -3.93
CA VAL A 90 15.32 14.15 -4.41
C VAL A 90 15.04 12.66 -4.27
N VAL A 91 16.00 11.81 -4.62
CA VAL A 91 15.92 10.35 -4.48
C VAL A 91 15.70 9.94 -3.03
N ASN A 92 16.47 10.50 -2.10
CA ASN A 92 16.35 10.22 -0.67
C ASN A 92 15.02 10.74 -0.11
N ASP A 93 14.63 11.96 -0.41
CA ASP A 93 13.34 12.53 0.03
C ASP A 93 12.16 11.69 -0.48
N TYR A 94 12.24 11.23 -1.73
CA TYR A 94 11.23 10.36 -2.33
C TYR A 94 11.08 9.05 -1.58
N MET A 95 12.18 8.37 -1.29
CA MET A 95 12.18 7.12 -0.54
C MET A 95 11.72 7.32 0.91
N VAL A 96 12.24 8.33 1.61
CA VAL A 96 11.87 8.63 3.01
C VAL A 96 10.37 8.87 3.15
N ASN A 97 9.81 9.74 2.31
CA ASN A 97 8.39 10.06 2.38
C ASN A 97 7.50 8.86 2.00
N THR A 98 7.91 8.06 1.01
CA THR A 98 7.19 6.85 0.63
C THR A 98 7.17 5.83 1.78
N ALA A 99 8.32 5.57 2.41
CA ALA A 99 8.40 4.70 3.59
C ALA A 99 7.54 5.23 4.75
N ALA A 100 7.57 6.54 4.99
CA ALA A 100 6.82 7.16 6.07
C ALA A 100 5.30 6.99 5.91
N VAL A 101 4.76 7.08 4.69
CA VAL A 101 3.33 6.89 4.43
C VAL A 101 2.92 5.45 4.71
N TYR A 102 3.64 4.43 4.23
CA TYR A 102 3.32 3.04 4.51
C TYR A 102 3.43 2.71 6.00
N LYS A 103 4.51 3.18 6.64
CA LYS A 103 4.67 3.00 8.08
C LYS A 103 3.55 3.65 8.87
N PHE A 104 3.17 4.88 8.53
CA PHE A 104 2.07 5.59 9.19
C PHE A 104 0.75 4.82 9.06
N ILE A 105 0.39 4.40 7.85
CA ILE A 105 -0.85 3.65 7.62
C ILE A 105 -0.86 2.36 8.45
N ASN A 106 0.24 1.60 8.44
CA ASN A 106 0.36 0.38 9.22
C ASN A 106 0.20 0.64 10.72
N ASP A 107 1.02 1.53 11.27
CA ASP A 107 1.10 1.75 12.72
C ASP A 107 -0.18 2.39 13.27
N GLN A 108 -0.76 3.35 12.53
CA GLN A 108 -1.99 4.01 12.93
C GLN A 108 -3.19 3.04 12.88
N THR A 109 -3.24 2.18 11.86
CA THR A 109 -4.27 1.14 11.78
C THR A 109 -4.16 0.18 12.96
N LEU A 110 -2.96 -0.30 13.29
CA LEU A 110 -2.74 -1.17 14.45
C LEU A 110 -3.11 -0.48 15.77
N THR A 111 -2.83 0.81 15.89
CA THR A 111 -3.24 1.62 17.06
C THR A 111 -4.76 1.59 17.22
N TYR A 112 -5.51 1.81 16.16
CA TYR A 112 -6.97 1.79 16.20
C TYR A 112 -7.53 0.38 16.41
N ILE A 113 -6.92 -0.67 15.83
CA ILE A 113 -7.28 -2.07 16.12
C ILE A 113 -7.17 -2.36 17.62
N ASN A 114 -6.06 -1.94 18.25
CA ASN A 114 -5.84 -2.13 19.69
C ASN A 114 -6.83 -1.33 20.57
N GLN A 115 -7.45 -0.30 20.03
CA GLN A 115 -8.52 0.47 20.67
C GLN A 115 -9.91 -0.15 20.44
N GLY A 116 -10.02 -1.21 19.64
CA GLY A 116 -11.26 -1.95 19.38
C GLY A 116 -12.09 -1.43 18.21
N TYR A 117 -11.54 -0.54 17.37
CA TYR A 117 -12.25 -0.07 16.18
C TYR A 117 -12.31 -1.12 15.08
N THR A 118 -13.42 -1.15 14.38
CA THR A 118 -13.63 -2.02 13.20
C THR A 118 -12.93 -1.49 11.95
N SER A 119 -12.80 -2.35 10.94
CA SER A 119 -12.21 -1.98 9.65
C SER A 119 -12.88 -0.76 9.00
N ASP A 120 -14.22 -0.69 9.05
CA ASP A 120 -14.96 0.41 8.47
C ASP A 120 -14.79 1.71 9.25
N GLU A 121 -14.81 1.66 10.57
CA GLU A 121 -14.55 2.83 11.42
C GLU A 121 -13.14 3.37 11.16
N ILE A 122 -12.12 2.50 11.18
CA ILE A 122 -10.73 2.90 10.92
C ILE A 122 -10.57 3.56 9.56
N SER A 123 -11.17 2.98 8.52
CA SER A 123 -11.05 3.52 7.16
C SER A 123 -11.67 4.90 6.98
N ASN A 124 -12.64 5.27 7.83
CA ASN A 124 -13.27 6.58 7.84
C ASN A 124 -12.59 7.61 8.79
N MET A 125 -11.75 7.12 9.71
CA MET A 125 -11.08 7.96 10.71
C MET A 125 -9.63 8.28 10.36
N ILE A 126 -8.97 7.39 9.61
CA ILE A 126 -7.54 7.49 9.35
C ILE A 126 -7.23 8.60 8.34
N GLU A 127 -6.43 9.57 8.75
CA GLU A 127 -5.99 10.67 7.91
C GLU A 127 -4.46 10.80 7.98
N LEU A 128 -3.82 11.09 6.84
CA LEU A 128 -2.40 11.38 6.83
C LEU A 128 -2.10 12.70 7.55
N PRO A 129 -1.01 12.76 8.32
CA PRO A 129 -0.51 14.05 8.80
C PRO A 129 -0.31 15.03 7.64
N GLU A 130 -0.53 16.30 7.90
CA GLU A 130 -0.45 17.36 6.88
C GLU A 130 0.86 17.32 6.09
N ALA A 131 1.98 17.04 6.77
CA ALA A 131 3.30 16.93 6.16
C ALA A 131 3.37 15.83 5.08
N LEU A 132 2.74 14.68 5.32
CA LEU A 132 2.69 13.57 4.35
C LEU A 132 1.60 13.79 3.28
N ASN A 133 0.48 14.37 3.66
CA ASN A 133 -0.64 14.60 2.75
C ASN A 133 -0.32 15.61 1.64
N LYS A 134 0.66 16.49 1.85
CA LYS A 134 1.13 17.47 0.85
C LYS A 134 2.08 16.88 -0.19
N ILE A 135 2.60 15.69 0.03
CA ILE A 135 3.59 15.05 -0.86
C ILE A 135 2.89 14.58 -2.15
N TRP A 136 3.31 15.13 -3.28
CA TRP A 136 2.62 14.87 -4.56
C TRP A 136 2.85 13.46 -5.09
N TYR A 137 3.98 12.83 -4.83
CA TYR A 137 4.34 11.49 -5.31
C TYR A 137 3.85 10.35 -4.42
N THR A 138 3.15 10.65 -3.34
CA THR A 138 2.44 9.65 -2.50
C THR A 138 0.93 9.87 -2.52
N ARG A 139 0.40 10.54 -3.56
CA ARG A 139 -1.02 10.81 -3.69
C ARG A 139 -1.85 9.55 -3.89
N GLN A 140 -3.08 9.64 -3.46
CA GLN A 140 -4.06 8.58 -3.41
C GLN A 140 -4.80 8.45 -4.75
N TYR A 141 -4.24 7.67 -5.68
CA TYR A 141 -4.88 7.32 -6.96
C TYR A 141 -5.12 5.83 -7.07
N TYR A 142 -4.04 5.04 -7.09
CA TYR A 142 -4.08 3.60 -7.24
C TYR A 142 -4.32 2.89 -5.90
N GLY A 143 -3.71 3.37 -4.84
CA GLY A 143 -4.04 3.04 -3.46
C GLY A 143 -4.61 4.26 -2.75
N THR A 144 -5.37 4.03 -1.69
CA THR A 144 -5.85 5.09 -0.78
C THR A 144 -5.51 4.74 0.65
N VAL A 145 -5.43 5.76 1.51
CA VAL A 145 -5.18 5.55 2.94
C VAL A 145 -6.29 4.68 3.54
N ALA A 146 -7.55 4.96 3.20
CA ALA A 146 -8.70 4.21 3.67
C ALA A 146 -8.66 2.73 3.26
N HIS A 147 -8.40 2.42 1.98
CA HIS A 147 -8.32 1.04 1.50
C HIS A 147 -7.09 0.31 2.03
N ASN A 148 -5.96 1.01 2.16
CA ASN A 148 -4.75 0.43 2.73
C ASN A 148 -4.92 0.13 4.23
N ALA A 149 -5.67 0.95 4.98
CA ALA A 149 -6.03 0.66 6.36
C ALA A 149 -6.90 -0.60 6.45
N LYS A 150 -7.90 -0.77 5.57
CA LYS A 150 -8.68 -2.02 5.47
C LYS A 150 -7.78 -3.23 5.15
N ALA A 151 -6.80 -3.06 4.29
CA ALA A 151 -5.83 -4.12 3.97
C ALA A 151 -4.99 -4.52 5.20
N VAL A 152 -4.46 -3.54 5.93
CA VAL A 152 -3.73 -3.79 7.19
C VAL A 152 -4.64 -4.48 8.20
N TYR A 153 -5.87 -4.01 8.38
CA TYR A 153 -6.83 -4.66 9.26
C TYR A 153 -7.04 -6.13 8.88
N GLN A 154 -7.31 -6.41 7.61
CA GLN A 154 -7.51 -7.77 7.12
C GLN A 154 -6.28 -8.65 7.33
N LYS A 155 -5.08 -8.12 7.19
CA LYS A 155 -3.83 -8.87 7.43
C LYS A 155 -3.72 -9.39 8.86
N PHE A 156 -4.13 -8.60 9.84
CA PHE A 156 -3.99 -8.94 11.27
C PHE A 156 -5.24 -9.56 11.87
N MET A 157 -6.43 -9.16 11.44
CA MET A 157 -7.72 -9.57 12.02
C MET A 157 -8.50 -10.55 11.14
N GLY A 158 -8.16 -10.65 9.86
CA GLY A 158 -8.93 -11.43 8.89
C GLY A 158 -10.10 -10.64 8.29
N TRP A 159 -10.92 -11.34 7.50
CA TRP A 159 -12.03 -10.74 6.72
C TRP A 159 -13.29 -10.48 7.55
N TYR A 160 -13.46 -11.17 8.68
CA TYR A 160 -14.67 -11.10 9.47
C TYR A 160 -14.64 -9.89 10.41
N ASP A 161 -15.68 -9.07 10.32
CA ASP A 161 -15.82 -7.81 11.06
C ASP A 161 -16.38 -7.98 12.49
N SER A 162 -16.51 -9.21 12.98
CA SER A 162 -17.12 -9.56 14.27
C SER A 162 -18.61 -9.25 14.39
N ASN A 163 -19.30 -8.89 13.31
CA ASN A 163 -20.74 -8.69 13.27
C ASN A 163 -21.42 -9.98 12.76
N PRO A 164 -22.20 -10.69 13.60
CA PRO A 164 -22.86 -11.94 13.22
C PRO A 164 -23.78 -11.83 11.99
N VAL A 165 -24.31 -10.65 11.72
CA VAL A 165 -25.14 -10.40 10.52
C VAL A 165 -24.35 -10.63 9.23
N ASN A 166 -23.05 -10.34 9.24
CA ASN A 166 -22.17 -10.46 8.08
C ASN A 166 -21.49 -11.83 7.96
N LEU A 167 -21.65 -12.72 8.97
CA LEU A 167 -21.01 -14.05 8.96
C LEU A 167 -21.61 -14.95 7.88
N ASN A 168 -22.94 -14.96 7.77
CA ASN A 168 -23.69 -15.79 6.79
C ASN A 168 -24.78 -14.95 6.11
N PRO A 169 -24.42 -13.98 5.26
CA PRO A 169 -25.42 -13.19 4.56
C PRO A 169 -26.22 -14.06 3.60
N LEU A 170 -27.47 -13.68 3.36
CA LEU A 170 -28.28 -14.31 2.31
C LEU A 170 -27.59 -14.15 0.96
N MET A 171 -27.82 -15.12 0.06
CA MET A 171 -27.41 -14.97 -1.34
C MET A 171 -28.02 -13.68 -1.91
N PRO A 172 -27.31 -12.96 -2.80
CA PRO A 172 -27.80 -11.68 -3.31
C PRO A 172 -29.22 -11.72 -3.88
N SER A 173 -29.56 -12.81 -4.61
CA SER A 173 -30.92 -13.00 -5.15
C SER A 173 -31.99 -13.16 -4.07
N ASP A 174 -31.67 -13.83 -2.98
CA ASP A 174 -32.63 -14.06 -1.89
C ASP A 174 -32.75 -12.83 -1.01
N SER A 175 -31.65 -12.12 -0.81
CA SER A 175 -31.66 -10.80 -0.15
C SER A 175 -32.52 -9.81 -0.93
N ALA A 176 -32.36 -9.74 -2.26
CA ALA A 176 -33.16 -8.85 -3.10
C ALA A 176 -34.65 -9.16 -3.03
N LYS A 177 -35.05 -10.45 -3.08
CA LYS A 177 -36.47 -10.84 -2.91
C LYS A 177 -37.04 -10.37 -1.58
N LYS A 178 -36.28 -10.55 -0.48
CA LYS A 178 -36.74 -10.09 0.84
C LYS A 178 -36.85 -8.60 0.94
N TRP A 179 -35.96 -7.84 0.32
CA TRP A 179 -36.09 -6.39 0.28
C TRP A 179 -37.36 -5.94 -0.45
N VAL A 180 -37.67 -6.57 -1.61
CA VAL A 180 -38.92 -6.29 -2.32
C VAL A 180 -40.13 -6.64 -1.47
N GLU A 181 -40.13 -7.80 -0.78
CA GLU A 181 -41.19 -8.19 0.15
C GLU A 181 -41.40 -7.15 1.26
N TYR A 182 -40.31 -6.65 1.87
CA TYR A 182 -40.40 -5.65 2.95
C TYR A 182 -40.87 -4.27 2.45
N LEU A 183 -40.55 -3.91 1.22
CA LEU A 183 -40.96 -2.64 0.61
C LEU A 183 -42.36 -2.70 -0.01
N GLY A 184 -42.99 -3.88 -0.03
CA GLY A 184 -44.38 -4.11 -0.43
C GLY A 184 -44.53 -4.66 -1.83
N ASP A 185 -43.88 -4.08 -2.82
CA ASP A 185 -43.82 -4.59 -4.20
C ASP A 185 -42.74 -3.86 -5.03
N VAL A 186 -42.57 -4.28 -6.28
CA VAL A 186 -41.56 -3.71 -7.20
C VAL A 186 -41.90 -2.25 -7.55
N ASP A 187 -43.16 -1.89 -7.67
CA ASP A 187 -43.57 -0.53 -8.05
C ASP A 187 -43.23 0.47 -6.94
N ASN A 188 -43.32 0.06 -5.67
CA ASN A 188 -42.87 0.88 -4.54
C ASN A 188 -41.34 1.10 -4.52
N VAL A 189 -40.57 0.15 -5.04
CA VAL A 189 -39.09 0.24 -5.09
C VAL A 189 -38.63 1.16 -6.22
N LEU A 190 -39.42 1.31 -7.28
CA LEU A 190 -39.07 2.09 -8.47
C LEU A 190 -39.52 3.57 -8.40
N GLN A 191 -40.21 3.97 -7.34
CA GLN A 191 -40.59 5.37 -7.07
C GLN A 191 -39.50 6.08 -6.26
#